data_beaba4bb391f715f7ebdebc5d2b19ac6
#
_entry.id   beaba4bb391f715f7ebdebc5d2b19ac6
#
_cell.length_a   1.000
_cell.length_b   1.000
_cell.length_c   1.000
_cell.angle_alpha   90.00
_cell.angle_beta   90.00
_cell.angle_gamma   90.00
#
_symmetry.space_group_name_H-M   'P 1'
#
loop_
_entity.id
_entity.type
_entity.pdbx_description
1 polymer ?
#
loop_
_entity_poly.entity_id
_entity_poly.type
_entity_poly.pdbx_seq_one_letter_code
_entity_poly.pdbx_strand_id
1 'polypeptide(L)'
;MAKLWEKLIRPVMFGIDAERAHDLGIEALKLGGASLFRQSAEFQGLAINRFGLSFASPLGVAAGFDKNGVVVDQLASLGFGFVEVGTVTFEPQPGNPKPRLFRLPADQALINRLGFNNDGAAVIADRLRKIGRRCVVGLNIGKNKGVPIEDATDNYLRCFDLIHPVADYIAVNISSPNTPNLRELQQAESLGELIGALQTRNSELGKKPLLVKIAPDLTEAEIEQAVDEATMA
;
A
#
# COMPACT_ATOMS: atom_id res chain seq x y z
N MET A 1 -6.68 25.85 12.61
CA MET A 1 -5.89 25.16 11.56
C MET A 1 -6.69 24.89 10.29
N ALA A 2 -7.93 24.40 10.36
CA ALA A 2 -8.76 24.18 9.17
C ALA A 2 -8.92 25.44 8.27
N LYS A 3 -9.15 26.62 8.85
CA LYS A 3 -9.27 27.87 8.09
C LYS A 3 -7.97 28.31 7.39
N LEU A 4 -6.80 28.00 7.98
CA LEU A 4 -5.49 28.28 7.37
C LEU A 4 -5.26 27.37 6.17
N TRP A 5 -5.60 26.09 6.31
CA TRP A 5 -5.55 25.13 5.21
C TRP A 5 -6.42 25.58 4.04
N GLU A 6 -7.72 25.79 4.28
CA GLU A 6 -8.68 26.12 3.21
C GLU A 6 -8.38 27.42 2.49
N LYS A 7 -7.93 28.47 3.23
CA LYS A 7 -7.76 29.81 2.67
C LYS A 7 -6.39 30.10 2.08
N LEU A 8 -5.34 29.45 2.59
CA LEU A 8 -3.97 29.76 2.19
C LEU A 8 -3.23 28.57 1.61
N ILE A 9 -3.20 27.44 2.32
CA ILE A 9 -2.35 26.30 1.92
C ILE A 9 -2.97 25.56 0.72
N ARG A 10 -4.25 25.22 0.80
CA ARG A 10 -4.94 24.48 -0.24
C ARG A 10 -4.91 25.16 -1.62
N PRO A 11 -5.21 26.47 -1.78
CA PRO A 11 -5.12 27.13 -3.08
C PRO A 11 -3.71 27.04 -3.70
N VAL A 12 -2.66 27.23 -2.90
CA VAL A 12 -1.28 27.10 -3.36
C VAL A 12 -0.97 25.66 -3.77
N MET A 13 -1.30 24.69 -2.93
CA MET A 13 -1.06 23.27 -3.21
C MET A 13 -1.87 22.75 -4.40
N PHE A 14 -3.05 23.32 -4.65
CA PHE A 14 -3.86 22.98 -5.81
C PHE A 14 -3.41 23.67 -7.10
N GLY A 15 -2.63 24.73 -7.01
CA GLY A 15 -2.00 25.42 -8.15
C GLY A 15 -0.78 24.68 -8.73
N ILE A 16 -0.24 23.67 -8.03
CA ILE A 16 0.89 22.88 -8.50
C ILE A 16 0.45 21.46 -8.90
N ASP A 17 1.27 20.79 -9.69
CA ASP A 17 1.05 19.40 -10.09
C ASP A 17 0.74 18.50 -8.88
N ALA A 18 -0.20 17.56 -9.04
CA ALA A 18 -0.70 16.77 -7.93
C ALA A 18 0.35 15.83 -7.34
N GLU A 19 1.21 15.21 -8.17
CA GLU A 19 2.28 14.34 -7.70
C GLU A 19 3.38 15.14 -7.01
N ARG A 20 3.71 16.35 -7.55
CA ARG A 20 4.67 17.24 -6.90
C ARG A 20 4.18 17.74 -5.53
N ALA A 21 2.87 18.03 -5.41
CA ALA A 21 2.28 18.41 -4.12
C ALA A 21 2.37 17.26 -3.11
N HIS A 22 2.17 16.02 -3.55
CA HIS A 22 2.36 14.82 -2.72
C HIS A 22 3.81 14.70 -2.26
N ASP A 23 4.79 14.83 -3.16
CA ASP A 23 6.22 14.77 -2.84
C ASP A 23 6.60 15.82 -1.80
N LEU A 24 6.11 17.07 -1.93
CA LEU A 24 6.29 18.14 -0.93
C LEU A 24 5.68 17.77 0.43
N GLY A 25 4.52 17.11 0.44
CA GLY A 25 3.89 16.62 1.67
C GLY A 25 4.74 15.56 2.36
N ILE A 26 5.29 14.60 1.61
CA ILE A 26 6.21 13.58 2.12
C ILE A 26 7.48 14.24 2.70
N GLU A 27 8.09 15.19 2.00
CA GLU A 27 9.28 15.90 2.52
C GLU A 27 8.96 16.71 3.79
N ALA A 28 7.81 17.37 3.86
CA ALA A 28 7.37 18.05 5.07
C ALA A 28 7.20 17.09 6.25
N LEU A 29 6.67 15.90 6.03
CA LEU A 29 6.58 14.85 7.06
C LEU A 29 7.96 14.41 7.53
N LYS A 30 8.89 14.13 6.62
CA LYS A 30 10.29 13.77 6.95
C LYS A 30 10.99 14.84 7.80
N LEU A 31 10.77 16.11 7.51
CA LEU A 31 11.34 17.24 8.25
C LEU A 31 10.67 17.49 9.62
N GLY A 32 9.79 16.61 10.05
CA GLY A 32 9.13 16.70 11.35
C GLY A 32 7.80 17.46 11.34
N GLY A 33 7.22 17.72 10.17
CA GLY A 33 5.91 18.37 10.03
C GLY A 33 4.79 17.68 10.81
N ALA A 34 4.90 16.36 11.04
CA ALA A 34 3.98 15.60 11.88
C ALA A 34 3.95 16.10 13.34
N SER A 35 5.06 16.64 13.85
CA SER A 35 5.13 17.14 15.24
C SER A 35 4.24 18.37 15.47
N LEU A 36 3.95 19.15 14.43
CA LEU A 36 3.04 20.30 14.48
C LEU A 36 1.58 19.89 14.66
N PHE A 37 1.26 18.64 14.32
CA PHE A 37 -0.09 18.08 14.34
C PHE A 37 -0.22 16.94 15.35
N ARG A 38 0.85 16.67 16.13
CA ARG A 38 0.86 15.64 17.14
C ARG A 38 -0.24 15.92 18.16
N GLN A 39 -1.36 15.27 17.99
CA GLN A 39 -2.38 15.23 19.01
C GLN A 39 -1.92 14.22 20.07
N SER A 40 -1.78 14.67 21.29
CA SER A 40 -1.64 13.80 22.47
C SER A 40 -2.95 13.07 22.83
N ALA A 41 -3.86 12.97 21.89
CA ALA A 41 -5.07 12.19 22.05
C ALA A 41 -4.67 10.72 22.00
N GLU A 42 -4.45 10.13 23.16
CA GLU A 42 -4.67 8.71 23.34
C GLU A 42 -6.10 8.45 22.89
N PHE A 43 -6.29 7.84 21.73
CA PHE A 43 -7.58 7.34 21.26
C PHE A 43 -7.96 6.11 22.10
N GLN A 44 -8.12 6.32 23.42
CA GLN A 44 -8.50 5.29 24.35
C GLN A 44 -9.86 4.72 23.90
N GLY A 45 -9.91 3.41 23.72
CA GLY A 45 -11.11 2.69 23.33
C GLY A 45 -11.30 2.48 21.83
N LEU A 46 -10.38 2.95 20.96
CA LEU A 46 -10.43 2.67 19.52
C LEU A 46 -9.56 1.48 19.08
N ALA A 47 -8.77 0.93 20.00
CA ALA A 47 -7.93 -0.23 19.69
C ALA A 47 -8.77 -1.44 19.28
N ILE A 48 -8.35 -2.12 18.22
CA ILE A 48 -9.00 -3.33 17.72
C ILE A 48 -7.97 -4.45 17.51
N ASN A 49 -8.42 -5.68 17.66
CA ASN A 49 -7.64 -6.87 17.33
C ASN A 49 -8.23 -7.53 16.09
N ARG A 50 -7.41 -7.74 15.06
CA ARG A 50 -7.77 -8.45 13.83
C ARG A 50 -6.55 -9.21 13.31
N PHE A 51 -6.79 -10.38 12.74
CA PHE A 51 -5.74 -11.21 12.12
C PHE A 51 -4.57 -11.56 13.08
N GLY A 52 -4.82 -11.60 14.40
CA GLY A 52 -3.75 -11.78 15.39
C GLY A 52 -2.89 -10.54 15.66
N LEU A 53 -3.23 -9.39 15.07
CA LEU A 53 -2.55 -8.11 15.26
C LEU A 53 -3.38 -7.15 16.10
N SER A 54 -2.70 -6.33 16.92
CA SER A 54 -3.32 -5.25 17.71
C SER A 54 -3.10 -3.91 17.02
N PHE A 55 -4.19 -3.25 16.63
CA PHE A 55 -4.18 -1.93 16.02
C PHE A 55 -4.59 -0.89 17.07
N ALA A 56 -3.76 0.12 17.28
CA ALA A 56 -4.08 1.21 18.22
C ALA A 56 -5.28 2.06 17.78
N SER A 57 -5.59 2.05 16.48
CA SER A 57 -6.74 2.72 15.87
C SER A 57 -7.19 1.91 14.64
N PRO A 58 -8.49 1.85 14.33
CA PRO A 58 -8.99 1.25 13.10
C PRO A 58 -8.70 2.09 11.85
N LEU A 59 -8.24 3.34 12.03
CA LEU A 59 -7.89 4.22 10.93
C LEU A 59 -6.42 4.01 10.54
N GLY A 60 -6.18 3.74 9.27
CA GLY A 60 -4.84 3.56 8.71
C GLY A 60 -4.61 4.32 7.42
N VAL A 61 -3.37 4.31 6.97
CA VAL A 61 -2.98 4.88 5.67
C VAL A 61 -2.85 3.74 4.66
N ALA A 62 -3.63 3.83 3.59
CA ALA A 62 -3.64 2.83 2.53
C ALA A 62 -2.40 2.93 1.62
N ALA A 63 -2.07 1.82 0.95
CA ALA A 63 -1.05 1.79 -0.10
C ALA A 63 -1.27 2.86 -1.17
N GLY A 64 -0.18 3.41 -1.69
CA GLY A 64 -0.17 4.50 -2.66
C GLY A 64 0.20 5.86 -2.07
N PHE A 65 0.06 6.08 -0.77
CA PHE A 65 0.53 7.30 -0.11
C PHE A 65 2.03 7.23 0.17
N ASP A 66 2.49 6.33 1.04
CA ASP A 66 3.91 6.08 1.27
C ASP A 66 4.37 4.83 0.51
N LYS A 67 4.68 5.01 -0.78
CA LYS A 67 5.04 3.88 -1.65
C LYS A 67 6.36 3.21 -1.27
N ASN A 68 7.22 3.94 -0.59
CA ASN A 68 8.60 3.55 -0.34
C ASN A 68 8.94 3.37 1.16
N GLY A 69 7.97 3.49 2.06
CA GLY A 69 8.17 3.36 3.50
C GLY A 69 9.09 4.44 4.09
N VAL A 70 8.95 5.69 3.63
CA VAL A 70 9.84 6.80 4.01
C VAL A 70 9.30 7.65 5.16
N VAL A 71 8.00 7.54 5.50
CA VAL A 71 7.33 8.35 6.53
C VAL A 71 6.42 7.55 7.46
N VAL A 72 6.67 6.24 7.61
CA VAL A 72 5.85 5.33 8.44
C VAL A 72 5.74 5.81 9.89
N ASP A 73 6.87 6.13 10.54
CA ASP A 73 6.89 6.60 11.94
C ASP A 73 6.21 7.97 12.11
N GLN A 74 6.31 8.84 11.10
CA GLN A 74 5.65 10.14 11.09
C GLN A 74 4.13 9.99 10.97
N LEU A 75 3.65 9.08 10.11
CA LEU A 75 2.23 8.77 9.97
C LEU A 75 1.69 8.14 11.26
N ALA A 76 2.42 7.20 11.86
CA ALA A 76 2.05 6.64 13.16
C ALA A 76 1.93 7.73 14.24
N SER A 77 2.82 8.75 14.23
CA SER A 77 2.78 9.86 15.19
C SER A 77 1.57 10.78 15.02
N LEU A 78 0.88 10.72 13.86
CA LEU A 78 -0.39 11.42 13.61
C LEU A 78 -1.62 10.65 14.14
N GLY A 79 -1.42 9.43 14.68
CA GLY A 79 -2.48 8.63 15.28
C GLY A 79 -3.04 7.52 14.37
N PHE A 80 -2.44 7.28 13.21
CA PHE A 80 -2.81 6.13 12.39
C PHE A 80 -2.39 4.82 13.06
N GLY A 81 -3.32 3.87 13.17
CA GLY A 81 -3.10 2.56 13.78
C GLY A 81 -2.30 1.60 12.91
N PHE A 82 -2.27 1.85 11.60
CA PHE A 82 -1.45 1.10 10.65
C PHE A 82 -1.08 1.95 9.43
N VAL A 83 -0.02 1.53 8.76
CA VAL A 83 0.43 2.10 7.49
C VAL A 83 0.69 0.95 6.51
N GLU A 84 -0.01 0.96 5.38
CA GLU A 84 0.25 0.04 4.28
C GLU A 84 1.18 0.71 3.28
N VAL A 85 2.42 0.22 3.23
CA VAL A 85 3.48 0.69 2.33
C VAL A 85 3.33 0.03 0.96
N GLY A 86 3.58 0.73 -0.10
CA GLY A 86 3.56 0.17 -1.46
C GLY A 86 2.59 0.88 -2.42
N THR A 87 2.28 0.26 -3.54
CA THR A 87 2.61 -1.12 -3.95
C THR A 87 4.11 -1.26 -4.24
N VAL A 88 4.74 -2.26 -3.64
CA VAL A 88 6.14 -2.63 -3.80
C VAL A 88 6.23 -3.71 -4.89
N THR A 89 7.21 -3.61 -5.77
CA THR A 89 7.54 -4.65 -6.75
C THR A 89 8.94 -5.21 -6.45
N PHE A 90 9.23 -6.41 -6.94
CA PHE A 90 10.54 -7.04 -6.70
C PHE A 90 11.68 -6.12 -7.15
N GLU A 91 11.68 -5.73 -8.42
CA GLU A 91 12.62 -4.74 -8.95
C GLU A 91 12.05 -3.32 -8.83
N PRO A 92 12.90 -2.29 -8.67
CA PRO A 92 12.46 -0.90 -8.75
C PRO A 92 11.86 -0.59 -10.10
N GLN A 93 10.85 0.28 -10.13
CA GLN A 93 10.31 0.75 -11.40
C GLN A 93 9.84 2.20 -11.32
N PRO A 94 9.99 2.99 -12.41
CA PRO A 94 9.64 4.40 -12.43
C PRO A 94 8.13 4.65 -12.48
N GLY A 95 7.34 3.62 -12.80
CA GLY A 95 5.92 3.75 -13.10
C GLY A 95 5.64 4.30 -14.50
N ASN A 96 4.42 4.77 -14.71
CA ASN A 96 3.99 5.32 -15.99
C ASN A 96 4.54 6.74 -16.22
N PRO A 97 4.62 7.22 -17.50
CA PRO A 97 5.01 8.59 -17.81
C PRO A 97 4.11 9.63 -17.13
N LYS A 98 4.71 10.73 -16.70
CA LYS A 98 3.99 11.91 -16.16
C LYS A 98 3.37 12.74 -17.31
N PRO A 99 2.25 13.46 -17.08
CA PRO A 99 1.46 13.51 -15.83
C PRO A 99 0.64 12.23 -15.64
N ARG A 100 0.50 11.78 -14.39
CA ARG A 100 -0.12 10.49 -14.03
C ARG A 100 -0.98 10.52 -12.77
N LEU A 101 -1.18 11.70 -12.19
CA LEU A 101 -2.06 11.95 -11.07
C LEU A 101 -2.85 13.24 -11.32
N PHE A 102 -4.18 13.15 -11.31
CA PHE A 102 -5.07 14.24 -11.68
C PHE A 102 -6.09 14.48 -10.58
N ARG A 103 -6.30 15.75 -10.21
CA ARG A 103 -7.34 16.16 -9.27
C ARG A 103 -8.61 16.48 -10.02
N LEU A 104 -9.74 16.07 -9.44
CA LEU A 104 -11.09 16.47 -9.83
C LEU A 104 -11.70 17.25 -8.66
N PRO A 105 -11.40 18.56 -8.53
CA PRO A 105 -11.80 19.34 -7.34
C PRO A 105 -13.31 19.42 -7.13
N ALA A 106 -14.10 19.50 -8.22
CA ALA A 106 -15.55 19.54 -8.16
C ALA A 106 -16.16 18.24 -7.58
N ASP A 107 -15.56 17.11 -7.92
CA ASP A 107 -16.00 15.77 -7.49
C ASP A 107 -15.30 15.31 -6.22
N GLN A 108 -14.39 16.12 -5.66
CA GLN A 108 -13.53 15.75 -4.53
C GLN A 108 -12.79 14.42 -4.74
N ALA A 109 -12.35 14.16 -5.98
CA ALA A 109 -11.77 12.89 -6.41
C ALA A 109 -10.38 13.05 -7.03
N LEU A 110 -9.71 11.91 -7.18
CA LEU A 110 -8.42 11.76 -7.85
C LEU A 110 -8.49 10.67 -8.91
N ILE A 111 -7.94 10.95 -10.09
CA ILE A 111 -7.64 9.91 -11.08
C ILE A 111 -6.14 9.69 -11.10
N ASN A 112 -5.72 8.43 -11.11
CA ASN A 112 -4.31 8.09 -11.23
C ASN A 112 -4.04 6.98 -12.24
N ARG A 113 -2.83 7.05 -12.82
CA ARG A 113 -2.23 6.00 -13.63
C ARG A 113 -0.76 5.82 -13.25
N LEU A 114 -0.48 5.71 -11.94
CA LEU A 114 0.87 5.74 -11.39
C LEU A 114 1.75 4.58 -11.86
N GLY A 115 1.20 3.35 -11.97
CA GLY A 115 1.93 2.19 -12.48
C GLY A 115 3.00 1.67 -11.52
N PHE A 116 2.70 1.64 -10.22
CA PHE A 116 3.55 1.08 -9.16
C PHE A 116 4.98 1.63 -9.13
N ASN A 117 5.13 2.97 -9.22
CA ASN A 117 6.44 3.59 -9.04
C ASN A 117 6.95 3.38 -7.62
N ASN A 118 8.10 2.70 -7.48
CA ASN A 118 8.70 2.38 -6.18
C ASN A 118 10.20 2.04 -6.32
N ASP A 119 10.91 2.03 -5.18
CA ASP A 119 12.36 1.82 -5.08
C ASP A 119 12.78 0.33 -5.11
N GLY A 120 11.82 -0.60 -5.24
CA GLY A 120 12.04 -2.04 -5.22
C GLY A 120 12.10 -2.64 -3.81
N ALA A 121 11.79 -3.94 -3.73
CA ALA A 121 11.62 -4.66 -2.47
C ALA A 121 12.85 -4.62 -1.57
N ALA A 122 14.05 -4.78 -2.13
CA ALA A 122 15.29 -4.81 -1.35
C ALA A 122 15.55 -3.48 -0.62
N VAL A 123 15.45 -2.35 -1.33
CA VAL A 123 15.67 -1.01 -0.77
C VAL A 123 14.63 -0.66 0.27
N ILE A 124 13.36 -1.00 0.00
CA ILE A 124 12.25 -0.74 0.92
C ILE A 124 12.39 -1.60 2.19
N ALA A 125 12.72 -2.88 2.06
CA ALA A 125 12.96 -3.75 3.20
C ALA A 125 14.10 -3.24 4.08
N ASP A 126 15.22 -2.80 3.51
CA ASP A 126 16.35 -2.24 4.26
C ASP A 126 15.97 -0.96 5.01
N ARG A 127 15.11 -0.14 4.43
CA ARG A 127 14.57 1.06 5.07
C ARG A 127 13.66 0.71 6.25
N LEU A 128 12.75 -0.22 6.05
CA LEU A 128 11.79 -0.63 7.07
C LEU A 128 12.41 -1.38 8.26
N ARG A 129 13.58 -2.00 8.11
CA ARG A 129 14.35 -2.55 9.24
C ARG A 129 14.82 -1.48 10.23
N LYS A 130 14.86 -0.22 9.81
CA LYS A 130 15.39 0.91 10.59
C LYS A 130 14.31 1.79 11.22
N ILE A 131 13.02 1.53 10.96
CA ILE A 131 11.91 2.30 11.55
C ILE A 131 11.64 1.88 13.00
N GLY A 132 11.01 2.80 13.76
CA GLY A 132 10.68 2.58 15.17
C GLY A 132 9.49 1.65 15.43
N ARG A 133 8.78 1.16 14.38
CA ARG A 133 7.62 0.26 14.46
C ARG A 133 6.57 0.71 15.49
N ARG A 134 6.09 1.93 15.33
CA ARG A 134 5.11 2.55 16.23
C ARG A 134 3.66 2.21 15.91
N CYS A 135 3.41 1.56 14.79
CA CYS A 135 2.11 1.06 14.36
C CYS A 135 2.29 -0.24 13.59
N VAL A 136 1.18 -0.91 13.27
CA VAL A 136 1.19 -2.07 12.37
C VAL A 136 1.62 -1.63 10.96
N VAL A 137 2.54 -2.37 10.37
CA VAL A 137 3.09 -2.10 9.02
C VAL A 137 2.66 -3.20 8.06
N GLY A 138 1.75 -2.84 7.16
CA GLY A 138 1.38 -3.67 6.02
C GLY A 138 2.28 -3.43 4.83
N LEU A 139 2.59 -4.48 4.06
CA LEU A 139 3.29 -4.38 2.78
C LEU A 139 2.35 -4.81 1.65
N ASN A 140 2.03 -3.85 0.77
CA ASN A 140 1.27 -4.10 -0.44
C ASN A 140 2.24 -4.47 -1.56
N ILE A 141 2.11 -5.65 -2.15
CA ILE A 141 3.00 -6.15 -3.20
C ILE A 141 2.28 -6.32 -4.53
N GLY A 142 3.02 -6.14 -5.61
CA GLY A 142 2.50 -6.28 -6.96
C GLY A 142 3.56 -6.76 -7.94
N LYS A 143 3.10 -7.25 -9.09
CA LYS A 143 3.96 -7.70 -10.19
C LYS A 143 4.66 -6.52 -10.86
N ASN A 144 5.94 -6.66 -11.20
CA ASN A 144 6.65 -5.73 -12.08
C ASN A 144 5.96 -5.62 -13.44
N LYS A 145 5.92 -4.41 -13.99
CA LYS A 145 5.24 -4.12 -15.27
C LYS A 145 5.81 -4.91 -16.45
N GLY A 146 7.12 -5.09 -16.47
CA GLY A 146 7.83 -5.77 -17.57
C GLY A 146 7.85 -7.29 -17.46
N VAL A 147 7.31 -7.87 -16.38
CA VAL A 147 7.25 -9.32 -16.19
C VAL A 147 6.00 -9.86 -16.89
N PRO A 148 6.11 -10.92 -17.71
CA PRO A 148 4.97 -11.61 -18.30
C PRO A 148 4.00 -12.15 -17.25
N ILE A 149 2.76 -12.46 -17.64
CA ILE A 149 1.76 -12.94 -16.68
C ILE A 149 2.07 -14.36 -16.21
N GLU A 150 2.62 -15.18 -17.05
CA GLU A 150 3.08 -16.56 -16.76
C GLU A 150 4.20 -16.61 -15.70
N ASP A 151 4.98 -15.56 -15.57
CA ASP A 151 6.05 -15.43 -14.58
C ASP A 151 5.60 -14.65 -13.32
N ALA A 152 4.31 -14.32 -13.22
CA ALA A 152 3.80 -13.48 -12.14
C ALA A 152 4.06 -14.10 -10.76
N THR A 153 3.74 -15.38 -10.57
CA THR A 153 3.89 -16.08 -9.30
C THR A 153 5.34 -16.03 -8.78
N ASP A 154 6.33 -16.30 -9.64
CA ASP A 154 7.74 -16.17 -9.28
C ASP A 154 8.11 -14.74 -8.87
N ASN A 155 7.64 -13.75 -9.63
CA ASN A 155 7.92 -12.35 -9.35
C ASN A 155 7.32 -11.90 -7.99
N TYR A 156 6.11 -12.36 -7.65
CA TYR A 156 5.50 -12.12 -6.34
C TYR A 156 6.28 -12.82 -5.23
N LEU A 157 6.68 -14.08 -5.39
CA LEU A 157 7.46 -14.84 -4.40
C LEU A 157 8.79 -14.18 -4.09
N ARG A 158 9.53 -13.74 -5.11
CA ARG A 158 10.80 -13.01 -4.95
C ARG A 158 10.62 -11.71 -4.19
N CYS A 159 9.55 -10.96 -4.46
CA CYS A 159 9.20 -9.78 -3.71
C CYS A 159 8.85 -10.12 -2.26
N PHE A 160 8.01 -11.15 -2.07
CA PHE A 160 7.55 -11.65 -0.79
C PHE A 160 8.70 -12.02 0.14
N ASP A 161 9.69 -12.76 -0.34
CA ASP A 161 10.86 -13.17 0.43
C ASP A 161 11.62 -12.00 1.05
N LEU A 162 11.76 -10.91 0.29
CA LEU A 162 12.47 -9.72 0.75
C LEU A 162 11.68 -8.91 1.77
N ILE A 163 10.35 -8.80 1.60
CA ILE A 163 9.53 -7.92 2.45
C ILE A 163 8.93 -8.64 3.65
N HIS A 164 8.78 -9.97 3.61
CA HIS A 164 8.19 -10.75 4.68
C HIS A 164 8.81 -10.46 6.05
N PRO A 165 10.16 -10.38 6.23
CA PRO A 165 10.75 -10.13 7.55
C PRO A 165 10.38 -8.77 8.15
N VAL A 166 9.96 -7.80 7.33
CA VAL A 166 9.69 -6.42 7.75
C VAL A 166 8.20 -6.05 7.75
N ALA A 167 7.33 -6.93 7.30
CA ALA A 167 5.88 -6.78 7.32
C ALA A 167 5.26 -7.31 8.61
N ASP A 168 4.16 -6.73 9.07
CA ASP A 168 3.26 -7.34 10.04
C ASP A 168 2.12 -8.11 9.34
N TYR A 169 1.67 -7.63 8.18
CA TYR A 169 0.80 -8.33 7.23
C TYR A 169 1.20 -8.01 5.79
N ILE A 170 0.76 -8.82 4.85
CA ILE A 170 1.06 -8.63 3.43
C ILE A 170 -0.24 -8.57 2.64
N ALA A 171 -0.37 -7.56 1.76
CA ALA A 171 -1.51 -7.40 0.85
C ALA A 171 -1.06 -7.66 -0.59
N VAL A 172 -1.58 -8.74 -1.19
CA VAL A 172 -1.31 -9.11 -2.58
C VAL A 172 -2.21 -8.31 -3.51
N ASN A 173 -1.64 -7.37 -4.26
CA ASN A 173 -2.38 -6.45 -5.11
C ASN A 173 -2.48 -6.97 -6.55
N ILE A 174 -3.62 -7.55 -6.88
CA ILE A 174 -3.96 -8.01 -8.23
C ILE A 174 -4.99 -7.10 -8.92
N SER A 175 -5.30 -5.93 -8.34
CA SER A 175 -6.43 -5.09 -8.74
C SER A 175 -6.08 -3.94 -9.70
N SER A 176 -4.79 -3.63 -9.89
CA SER A 176 -4.41 -2.42 -10.63
C SER A 176 -4.69 -2.53 -12.14
N PRO A 177 -5.41 -1.55 -12.72
CA PRO A 177 -5.59 -1.48 -14.17
C PRO A 177 -4.37 -0.89 -14.89
N ASN A 178 -3.37 -0.41 -14.14
CA ASN A 178 -2.21 0.31 -14.67
C ASN A 178 -1.00 -0.59 -14.95
N THR A 179 -1.13 -1.88 -14.67
CA THR A 179 -0.14 -2.92 -14.99
C THR A 179 -0.79 -3.87 -16.00
N PRO A 180 -0.17 -4.12 -17.17
CA PRO A 180 -0.76 -4.98 -18.19
C PRO A 180 -1.10 -6.37 -17.63
N ASN A 181 -2.29 -6.84 -17.97
CA ASN A 181 -2.84 -8.17 -17.67
C ASN A 181 -2.90 -8.53 -16.17
N LEU A 182 -2.58 -7.60 -15.26
CA LEU A 182 -2.57 -7.90 -13.82
C LEU A 182 -3.92 -8.39 -13.31
N ARG A 183 -5.02 -7.85 -13.84
CA ARG A 183 -6.37 -8.24 -13.44
C ARG A 183 -6.76 -9.66 -13.89
N GLU A 184 -6.02 -10.26 -14.83
CA GLU A 184 -6.22 -11.66 -15.20
C GLU A 184 -5.91 -12.61 -14.04
N LEU A 185 -5.05 -12.18 -13.09
CA LEU A 185 -4.79 -12.91 -11.84
C LEU A 185 -6.00 -12.98 -10.89
N GLN A 186 -7.08 -12.25 -11.17
CA GLN A 186 -8.33 -12.36 -10.41
C GLN A 186 -9.21 -13.54 -10.88
N GLN A 187 -8.85 -14.18 -12.00
CA GLN A 187 -9.50 -15.40 -12.45
C GLN A 187 -9.14 -16.56 -11.48
N ALA A 188 -10.12 -17.42 -11.18
CA ALA A 188 -10.03 -18.42 -10.13
C ALA A 188 -8.73 -19.25 -10.16
N GLU A 189 -8.43 -19.90 -11.29
CA GLU A 189 -7.27 -20.79 -11.41
C GLU A 189 -5.94 -20.02 -11.14
N SER A 190 -5.75 -18.85 -11.76
CA SER A 190 -4.54 -18.02 -11.56
C SER A 190 -4.45 -17.48 -10.15
N LEU A 191 -5.59 -17.14 -9.52
CA LEU A 191 -5.63 -16.66 -8.14
C LEU A 191 -5.26 -17.78 -7.17
N GLY A 192 -5.86 -18.98 -7.32
CA GLY A 192 -5.58 -20.13 -6.48
C GLY A 192 -4.10 -20.54 -6.54
N GLU A 193 -3.50 -20.58 -7.74
CA GLU A 193 -2.07 -20.85 -7.93
C GLU A 193 -1.18 -19.82 -7.20
N LEU A 194 -1.42 -18.55 -7.41
CA LEU A 194 -0.64 -17.47 -6.81
C LEU A 194 -0.75 -17.49 -5.27
N ILE A 195 -1.98 -17.56 -4.74
CA ILE A 195 -2.21 -17.53 -3.30
C ILE A 195 -1.69 -18.81 -2.64
N GLY A 196 -1.88 -19.98 -3.23
CA GLY A 196 -1.36 -21.25 -2.73
C GLY A 196 0.17 -21.24 -2.63
N ALA A 197 0.87 -20.72 -3.66
CA ALA A 197 2.32 -20.56 -3.63
C ALA A 197 2.78 -19.60 -2.53
N LEU A 198 2.11 -18.44 -2.38
CA LEU A 198 2.42 -17.47 -1.34
C LEU A 198 2.11 -18.00 0.07
N GLN A 199 1.02 -18.75 0.27
CA GLN A 199 0.69 -19.36 1.56
C GLN A 199 1.68 -20.45 1.96
N THR A 200 2.13 -21.25 1.02
CA THR A 200 3.19 -22.25 1.24
C THR A 200 4.46 -21.53 1.72
N ARG A 201 4.89 -20.51 1.01
CA ARG A 201 6.08 -19.74 1.37
C ARG A 201 5.93 -18.99 2.69
N ASN A 202 4.74 -18.44 2.96
CA ASN A 202 4.39 -17.79 4.22
C ASN A 202 4.52 -18.75 5.42
N SER A 203 4.10 -19.99 5.23
CA SER A 203 4.21 -21.01 6.27
C SER A 203 5.65 -21.40 6.59
N GLU A 204 6.53 -21.44 5.57
CA GLU A 204 7.97 -21.69 5.73
C GLU A 204 8.70 -20.57 6.47
N LEU A 205 8.35 -19.30 6.21
CA LEU A 205 9.01 -18.13 6.77
C LEU A 205 8.48 -17.67 8.13
N GLY A 206 7.39 -18.28 8.61
CA GLY A 206 6.67 -17.86 9.81
C GLY A 206 5.40 -17.10 9.47
N LYS A 207 4.27 -17.77 9.64
CA LYS A 207 2.94 -17.37 9.17
C LYS A 207 2.54 -15.96 9.59
N LYS A 208 2.23 -15.10 8.62
CA LYS A 208 1.67 -13.75 8.77
C LYS A 208 0.32 -13.64 8.08
N PRO A 209 -0.54 -12.66 8.46
CA PRO A 209 -1.77 -12.41 7.71
C PRO A 209 -1.46 -12.07 6.25
N LEU A 210 -2.09 -12.80 5.34
CA LEU A 210 -2.01 -12.58 3.90
C LEU A 210 -3.39 -12.13 3.42
N LEU A 211 -3.45 -10.95 2.81
CA LEU A 211 -4.68 -10.32 2.31
C LEU A 211 -4.62 -10.26 0.78
N VAL A 212 -5.75 -10.42 0.12
CA VAL A 212 -5.88 -10.24 -1.33
C VAL A 212 -6.63 -8.94 -1.59
N LYS A 213 -6.00 -8.01 -2.34
CA LYS A 213 -6.63 -6.76 -2.75
C LYS A 213 -7.20 -6.90 -4.15
N ILE A 214 -8.53 -7.02 -4.23
CA ILE A 214 -9.29 -7.13 -5.48
C ILE A 214 -9.72 -5.74 -6.02
N ALA A 215 -10.18 -5.69 -7.27
CA ALA A 215 -10.69 -4.49 -7.92
C ALA A 215 -12.08 -4.11 -7.38
N PRO A 216 -12.41 -2.81 -7.28
CA PRO A 216 -13.68 -2.35 -6.70
C PRO A 216 -14.87 -2.48 -7.67
N ASP A 217 -14.61 -2.79 -8.93
CA ASP A 217 -15.57 -2.86 -10.03
C ASP A 217 -15.91 -4.30 -10.44
N LEU A 218 -15.60 -5.29 -9.57
CA LEU A 218 -16.04 -6.67 -9.73
C LEU A 218 -17.54 -6.82 -9.44
N THR A 219 -18.17 -7.75 -10.14
CA THR A 219 -19.53 -8.19 -9.84
C THR A 219 -19.58 -9.01 -8.53
N GLU A 220 -20.76 -9.16 -7.92
CA GLU A 220 -20.91 -10.00 -6.72
C GLU A 220 -20.41 -11.42 -6.94
N ALA A 221 -20.73 -12.04 -8.09
CA ALA A 221 -20.26 -13.39 -8.42
C ALA A 221 -18.73 -13.48 -8.53
N GLU A 222 -18.07 -12.49 -9.12
CA GLU A 222 -16.60 -12.43 -9.19
C GLU A 222 -15.97 -12.22 -7.81
N ILE A 223 -16.63 -11.45 -6.92
CA ILE A 223 -16.19 -11.26 -5.53
C ILE A 223 -16.31 -12.58 -4.76
N GLU A 224 -17.46 -13.26 -4.84
CA GLU A 224 -17.68 -14.55 -4.20
C GLU A 224 -16.64 -15.59 -4.66
N GLN A 225 -16.41 -15.70 -5.97
CA GLN A 225 -15.40 -16.58 -6.54
C GLN A 225 -13.99 -16.25 -6.02
N ALA A 226 -13.61 -14.97 -5.99
CA ALA A 226 -12.29 -14.55 -5.48
C ALA A 226 -12.13 -14.86 -3.97
N VAL A 227 -13.20 -14.73 -3.17
CA VAL A 227 -13.21 -15.08 -1.75
C VAL A 227 -13.06 -16.58 -1.56
N ASP A 228 -13.79 -17.40 -2.31
CA ASP A 228 -13.72 -18.86 -2.23
C ASP A 228 -12.29 -19.34 -2.55
N GLU A 229 -11.71 -18.89 -3.65
CA GLU A 229 -10.34 -19.24 -4.05
C GLU A 229 -9.31 -18.79 -3.01
N ALA A 230 -9.41 -17.56 -2.50
CA ALA A 230 -8.46 -17.03 -1.52
C ALA A 230 -8.57 -17.71 -0.15
N THR A 231 -9.70 -18.37 0.17
CA THR A 231 -9.90 -19.07 1.44
C THR A 231 -9.58 -20.58 1.34
N MET A 232 -9.66 -21.16 0.14
CA MET A 232 -9.30 -22.57 -0.11
C MET A 232 -7.79 -22.79 -0.31
N ALA A 233 -7.07 -21.77 -0.77
CA ALA A 233 -5.62 -21.81 -0.97
C ALA A 233 -4.84 -21.57 0.33
#